data_833fbb87bc7b5d0bc0927f76e132f69a
#
_entry.id   833fbb87bc7b5d0bc0927f76e132f69a
#
_cell.length_a   1.000
_cell.length_b   1.000
_cell.length_c   1.000
_cell.angle_alpha   90.00
_cell.angle_beta   90.00
_cell.angle_gamma   90.00
#
_symmetry.space_group_name_H-M   'P 1'
#
loop_
_entity.id
_entity.type
_entity.pdbx_description
1 polymer ?
#
loop_
_entity_poly.entity_id
_entity_poly.type
_entity_poly.pdbx_seq_one_letter_code
_entity_poly.pdbx_strand_id
1 'polypeptide(L)'
;KQIQKLGYTCLLETGAGLPSNFSDKDYKDAGVRIVKSASQLWKDSEVILKVRGPEKSEISKIQPNQHIISFIWPGQNKSLLDSLNKKKTTVQAMDMIPRISRAQKMDALSSMANIAGYRAVIEAGSQFGRFFTGQITAAGKVPPAKILVIGAGVAGLAAIGTAQSMGAIVRAFDVRPEVAEQIESMGAEFLMLDFTSDGSGEGGYAKPASKEFIKKEMELFREQAPEIDIVITTALIPGMPAPKLWPKEMVDLMKPGSIVVDLAAEQGGN
;
A
#
# COMPACT_ATOMS: atom_id res chain seq x y z
N LYS A 1 19.22 13.63 -12.45
CA LYS A 1 20.32 13.02 -13.27
C LYS A 1 19.79 12.06 -14.35
N GLN A 2 18.90 11.06 -14.03
CA GLN A 2 18.42 10.09 -15.05
C GLN A 2 17.58 10.78 -16.14
N ILE A 3 16.63 11.64 -15.76
CA ILE A 3 15.79 12.41 -16.69
C ILE A 3 16.64 13.32 -17.58
N GLN A 4 17.66 13.98 -17.02
CA GLN A 4 18.58 14.84 -17.76
C GLN A 4 19.40 14.07 -18.80
N LYS A 5 19.75 12.79 -18.55
CA LYS A 5 20.40 11.93 -19.55
C LYS A 5 19.54 11.67 -20.78
N LEU A 6 18.21 11.83 -20.66
CA LEU A 6 17.26 11.74 -21.76
C LEU A 6 17.12 13.06 -22.53
N GLY A 7 17.91 14.10 -22.19
CA GLY A 7 17.89 15.39 -22.86
C GLY A 7 16.93 16.44 -22.27
N TYR A 8 16.25 16.13 -21.15
CA TYR A 8 15.33 17.07 -20.52
C TYR A 8 16.04 18.05 -19.58
N THR A 9 15.62 19.31 -19.61
CA THR A 9 15.91 20.28 -18.55
C THR A 9 14.93 20.10 -17.40
N CYS A 10 15.44 20.01 -16.17
CA CYS A 10 14.61 19.77 -14.99
C CYS A 10 14.43 21.05 -14.17
N LEU A 11 13.18 21.32 -13.78
CA LEU A 11 12.78 22.37 -12.85
C LEU A 11 12.22 21.74 -11.58
N LEU A 12 12.46 22.36 -10.43
CA LEU A 12 11.88 21.96 -9.16
C LEU A 12 11.42 23.21 -8.40
N GLU A 13 10.24 23.14 -7.79
CA GLU A 13 9.79 24.16 -6.86
C GLU A 13 10.63 24.14 -5.58
N THR A 14 11.01 25.32 -5.07
CA THR A 14 11.79 25.45 -3.84
C THR A 14 11.14 24.69 -2.68
N GLY A 15 11.96 23.96 -1.94
CA GLY A 15 11.52 23.21 -0.78
C GLY A 15 10.80 21.87 -1.09
N ALA A 16 10.50 21.55 -2.35
CA ALA A 16 9.75 20.34 -2.71
C ALA A 16 10.42 19.02 -2.30
N GLY A 17 11.74 19.00 -2.17
CA GLY A 17 12.49 17.82 -1.74
C GLY A 17 12.65 17.67 -0.23
N LEU A 18 12.38 18.71 0.56
CA LEU A 18 12.63 18.72 2.01
C LEU A 18 11.96 17.58 2.77
N PRO A 19 10.69 17.21 2.51
CA PRO A 19 10.04 16.08 3.18
C PRO A 19 10.76 14.73 2.95
N SER A 20 11.57 14.63 1.89
CA SER A 20 12.38 13.46 1.56
C SER A 20 13.88 13.65 1.88
N ASN A 21 14.22 14.65 2.69
CA ASN A 21 15.58 15.00 3.09
C ASN A 21 16.52 15.40 1.93
N PHE A 22 15.95 15.94 0.84
CA PHE A 22 16.71 16.52 -0.26
C PHE A 22 16.55 18.05 -0.27
N SER A 23 17.63 18.78 -0.07
CA SER A 23 17.63 20.24 -0.10
C SER A 23 17.62 20.80 -1.52
N ASP A 24 17.21 22.05 -1.68
CA ASP A 24 17.35 22.78 -2.95
C ASP A 24 18.79 22.79 -3.46
N LYS A 25 19.77 22.76 -2.54
CA LYS A 25 21.19 22.70 -2.88
C LYS A 25 21.52 21.37 -3.56
N ASP A 26 21.03 20.23 -3.02
CA ASP A 26 21.29 18.91 -3.60
C ASP A 26 20.75 18.81 -5.04
N TYR A 27 19.58 19.41 -5.28
CA TYR A 27 19.01 19.49 -6.62
C TYR A 27 19.82 20.41 -7.56
N LYS A 28 20.28 21.58 -7.08
CA LYS A 28 21.16 22.47 -7.86
C LYS A 28 22.47 21.79 -8.23
N ASP A 29 23.10 21.12 -7.26
CA ASP A 29 24.33 20.35 -7.46
C ASP A 29 24.14 19.19 -8.47
N ALA A 30 22.88 18.71 -8.60
CA ALA A 30 22.49 17.76 -9.65
C ALA A 30 22.10 18.41 -10.98
N GLY A 31 22.23 19.73 -11.13
CA GLY A 31 21.92 20.48 -12.37
C GLY A 31 20.43 20.77 -12.56
N VAL A 32 19.61 20.77 -11.50
CA VAL A 32 18.20 21.14 -11.56
C VAL A 32 18.02 22.62 -11.27
N ARG A 33 17.22 23.32 -12.07
CA ARG A 33 16.86 24.71 -11.84
C ARG A 33 15.75 24.81 -10.78
N ILE A 34 16.00 25.55 -9.71
CA ILE A 34 15.00 25.80 -8.66
C ILE A 34 14.15 27.01 -9.05
N VAL A 35 12.82 26.87 -8.99
CA VAL A 35 11.85 27.93 -9.20
C VAL A 35 11.13 28.27 -7.89
N LYS A 36 10.69 29.55 -7.76
CA LYS A 36 10.17 30.07 -6.49
C LYS A 36 8.71 29.72 -6.23
N SER A 37 7.95 29.33 -7.24
CA SER A 37 6.52 29.07 -7.11
C SER A 37 6.01 27.99 -8.04
N ALA A 38 4.97 27.28 -7.60
CA ALA A 38 4.23 26.33 -8.44
C ALA A 38 3.74 26.97 -9.75
N SER A 39 3.22 28.21 -9.71
CA SER A 39 2.71 28.88 -10.90
C SER A 39 3.79 29.06 -11.97
N GLN A 40 5.02 29.39 -11.57
CA GLN A 40 6.14 29.47 -12.50
C GLN A 40 6.53 28.10 -13.03
N LEU A 41 6.56 27.07 -12.16
CA LEU A 41 6.89 25.70 -12.55
C LEU A 41 5.90 25.19 -13.62
N TRP A 42 4.58 25.34 -13.38
CA TRP A 42 3.54 24.93 -14.31
C TRP A 42 3.63 25.66 -15.65
N LYS A 43 3.92 26.98 -15.63
CA LYS A 43 4.05 27.79 -16.84
C LYS A 43 5.28 27.41 -17.69
N ASP A 44 6.40 27.11 -17.05
CA ASP A 44 7.70 26.91 -17.70
C ASP A 44 7.96 25.46 -18.10
N SER A 45 7.05 24.53 -17.78
CA SER A 45 7.25 23.09 -17.98
C SER A 45 6.33 22.54 -19.07
N GLU A 46 6.87 21.72 -19.95
CA GLU A 46 6.11 20.94 -20.94
C GLU A 46 5.58 19.63 -20.32
N VAL A 47 6.37 19.04 -19.43
CA VAL A 47 6.03 17.77 -18.72
C VAL A 47 6.06 18.01 -17.22
N ILE A 48 4.98 17.68 -16.56
CA ILE A 48 4.84 17.74 -15.10
C ILE A 48 4.96 16.33 -14.52
N LEU A 49 5.90 16.14 -13.61
CA LEU A 49 6.05 14.93 -12.81
C LEU A 49 5.62 15.24 -11.38
N LYS A 50 4.66 14.53 -10.86
CA LYS A 50 4.27 14.63 -9.45
C LYS A 50 3.67 13.31 -8.96
N VAL A 51 3.73 13.06 -7.66
CA VAL A 51 3.22 11.82 -7.08
C VAL A 51 1.69 11.80 -7.14
N ARG A 52 1.03 12.74 -6.48
CA ARG A 52 -0.44 12.83 -6.46
C ARG A 52 -0.94 13.58 -7.70
N GLY A 53 -2.14 13.24 -8.17
CA GLY A 53 -2.80 13.98 -9.27
C GLY A 53 -2.96 15.47 -8.96
N PRO A 54 -3.17 16.31 -9.99
CA PRO A 54 -3.35 17.75 -9.81
C PRO A 54 -4.53 18.06 -8.89
N GLU A 55 -4.30 18.93 -7.91
CA GLU A 55 -5.34 19.45 -7.03
C GLU A 55 -6.18 20.54 -7.73
N LYS A 56 -7.36 20.86 -7.17
CA LYS A 56 -8.25 21.90 -7.73
C LYS A 56 -7.52 23.23 -7.94
N SER A 57 -6.63 23.61 -7.04
CA SER A 57 -5.80 24.82 -7.11
C SER A 57 -4.77 24.80 -8.22
N GLU A 58 -4.36 23.61 -8.68
CA GLU A 58 -3.35 23.42 -9.73
C GLU A 58 -3.97 23.31 -11.12
N ILE A 59 -5.24 22.85 -11.23
CA ILE A 59 -5.94 22.72 -12.52
C ILE A 59 -5.96 24.04 -13.31
N SER A 60 -6.11 25.18 -12.62
CA SER A 60 -6.07 26.50 -13.27
C SER A 60 -4.69 26.82 -13.87
N LYS A 61 -3.61 26.26 -13.34
CA LYS A 61 -2.23 26.51 -13.77
C LYS A 61 -1.80 25.62 -14.95
N ILE A 62 -2.54 24.56 -15.23
CA ILE A 62 -2.25 23.62 -16.33
C ILE A 62 -2.29 24.36 -17.67
N GLN A 63 -1.22 24.26 -18.44
CA GLN A 63 -1.13 24.82 -19.78
C GLN A 63 -1.79 23.89 -20.81
N PRO A 64 -2.35 24.41 -21.92
CA PRO A 64 -2.88 23.58 -23.00
C PRO A 64 -1.80 22.61 -23.54
N ASN A 65 -2.21 21.37 -23.83
CA ASN A 65 -1.36 20.31 -24.36
C ASN A 65 -0.17 19.88 -23.47
N GLN A 66 -0.18 20.26 -22.20
CA GLN A 66 0.84 19.87 -21.24
C GLN A 66 0.76 18.36 -20.95
N HIS A 67 1.90 17.70 -20.72
CA HIS A 67 1.97 16.32 -20.32
C HIS A 67 2.03 16.22 -18.80
N ILE A 68 1.27 15.28 -18.22
CA ILE A 68 1.25 15.03 -16.76
C ILE A 68 1.51 13.56 -16.52
N ILE A 69 2.49 13.24 -15.67
CA ILE A 69 2.81 11.89 -15.22
C ILE A 69 2.62 11.86 -13.71
N SER A 70 1.60 11.14 -13.23
CA SER A 70 1.29 11.03 -11.80
C SER A 70 0.31 9.89 -11.52
N PHE A 71 0.05 9.62 -10.25
CA PHE A 71 -1.08 8.78 -9.85
C PHE A 71 -2.38 9.57 -10.03
N ILE A 72 -3.34 9.03 -10.74
CA ILE A 72 -4.59 9.71 -11.12
C ILE A 72 -5.82 9.06 -10.50
N TRP A 73 -5.81 7.73 -10.35
CA TRP A 73 -6.95 6.93 -9.91
C TRP A 73 -8.23 7.24 -10.70
N PRO A 74 -8.22 7.00 -12.02
CA PRO A 74 -9.26 7.47 -12.93
C PRO A 74 -10.67 6.94 -12.57
N GLY A 75 -10.76 5.72 -12.07
CA GLY A 75 -12.04 5.14 -11.64
C GLY A 75 -12.71 5.89 -10.48
N GLN A 76 -11.94 6.63 -9.68
CA GLN A 76 -12.41 7.34 -8.48
C GLN A 76 -12.47 8.87 -8.71
N ASN A 77 -11.73 9.39 -9.69
CA ASN A 77 -11.53 10.83 -9.90
C ASN A 77 -12.09 11.34 -11.22
N LYS A 78 -13.35 11.01 -11.54
CA LYS A 78 -14.01 11.44 -12.78
C LYS A 78 -13.97 12.96 -12.99
N SER A 79 -14.18 13.76 -11.94
CA SER A 79 -14.13 15.23 -12.02
C SER A 79 -12.74 15.76 -12.40
N LEU A 80 -11.68 15.09 -11.94
CA LEU A 80 -10.30 15.39 -12.33
C LEU A 80 -10.09 15.08 -13.81
N LEU A 81 -10.53 13.91 -14.27
CA LEU A 81 -10.44 13.52 -15.69
C LEU A 81 -11.14 14.53 -16.60
N ASP A 82 -12.36 14.93 -16.25
CA ASP A 82 -13.13 15.92 -17.01
C ASP A 82 -12.38 17.27 -17.09
N SER A 83 -11.73 17.65 -16.00
CA SER A 83 -10.94 18.90 -15.94
C SER A 83 -9.68 18.83 -16.79
N LEU A 84 -8.97 17.70 -16.75
CA LEU A 84 -7.78 17.44 -17.55
C LEU A 84 -8.10 17.38 -19.05
N ASN A 85 -9.23 16.75 -19.41
CA ASN A 85 -9.71 16.65 -20.77
C ASN A 85 -10.05 18.06 -21.36
N LYS A 86 -10.70 18.93 -20.57
CA LYS A 86 -10.97 20.33 -20.97
C LYS A 86 -9.70 21.11 -21.27
N LYS A 87 -8.59 20.78 -20.59
CA LYS A 87 -7.27 21.38 -20.82
C LYS A 87 -6.47 20.74 -21.96
N LYS A 88 -7.02 19.68 -22.58
CA LYS A 88 -6.36 18.89 -23.64
C LYS A 88 -4.98 18.37 -23.21
N THR A 89 -4.85 17.97 -21.95
CA THR A 89 -3.61 17.42 -21.40
C THR A 89 -3.42 15.97 -21.83
N THR A 90 -2.17 15.57 -22.06
CA THR A 90 -1.79 14.16 -22.16
C THR A 90 -1.43 13.66 -20.77
N VAL A 91 -2.09 12.60 -20.31
CA VAL A 91 -1.89 12.07 -18.96
C VAL A 91 -1.38 10.64 -19.00
N GLN A 92 -0.31 10.37 -18.26
CA GLN A 92 0.19 9.04 -17.98
C GLN A 92 -0.10 8.72 -16.51
N ALA A 93 -1.14 7.90 -16.28
CA ALA A 93 -1.54 7.48 -14.95
C ALA A 93 -0.66 6.31 -14.49
N MET A 94 0.20 6.54 -13.50
CA MET A 94 1.13 5.53 -12.98
C MET A 94 0.42 4.36 -12.29
N ASP A 95 -0.78 4.60 -11.77
CA ASP A 95 -1.65 3.59 -11.17
C ASP A 95 -2.35 2.69 -12.20
N MET A 96 -2.29 3.05 -13.49
CA MET A 96 -2.86 2.26 -14.60
C MET A 96 -1.80 1.43 -15.36
N ILE A 97 -0.57 1.40 -14.88
CA ILE A 97 0.46 0.52 -15.47
C ILE A 97 0.06 -0.94 -15.29
N PRO A 98 -0.02 -1.74 -16.37
CA PRO A 98 -0.47 -3.11 -16.28
C PRO A 98 0.50 -3.98 -15.46
N ARG A 99 -0.06 -4.87 -14.63
CA ARG A 99 0.72 -5.81 -13.78
C ARG A 99 1.16 -7.02 -14.59
N ILE A 100 2.12 -6.80 -15.48
CA ILE A 100 2.74 -7.82 -16.33
C ILE A 100 4.27 -7.77 -16.16
N SER A 101 4.96 -8.89 -16.35
CA SER A 101 6.42 -9.02 -16.15
C SER A 101 7.21 -7.94 -16.88
N ARG A 102 6.82 -7.59 -18.11
CA ARG A 102 7.48 -6.56 -18.92
C ARG A 102 7.37 -5.15 -18.33
N ALA A 103 6.27 -4.85 -17.62
CA ALA A 103 6.01 -3.54 -17.00
C ALA A 103 6.42 -3.47 -15.54
N GLN A 104 6.92 -4.55 -14.94
CA GLN A 104 7.24 -4.65 -13.51
C GLN A 104 8.15 -3.53 -13.00
N LYS A 105 9.13 -3.08 -13.80
CA LYS A 105 10.02 -1.98 -13.43
C LYS A 105 9.33 -0.61 -13.31
N MET A 106 8.13 -0.49 -13.85
CA MET A 106 7.30 0.73 -13.81
C MET A 106 6.14 0.61 -12.79
N ASP A 107 5.97 -0.55 -12.16
CA ASP A 107 4.91 -0.82 -11.19
C ASP A 107 5.24 -0.17 -9.84
N ALA A 108 4.97 1.12 -9.77
CA ALA A 108 5.16 1.91 -8.57
C ALA A 108 4.18 1.53 -7.44
N LEU A 109 2.99 0.99 -7.79
CA LEU A 109 2.01 0.53 -6.78
C LEU A 109 2.54 -0.67 -6.01
N SER A 110 3.12 -1.66 -6.70
CA SER A 110 3.73 -2.82 -6.02
C SER A 110 4.92 -2.40 -5.16
N SER A 111 5.76 -1.47 -5.63
CA SER A 111 6.86 -0.93 -4.83
C SER A 111 6.36 -0.25 -3.56
N MET A 112 5.32 0.58 -3.65
CA MET A 112 4.72 1.25 -2.50
C MET A 112 4.00 0.28 -1.57
N ALA A 113 3.33 -0.73 -2.12
CA ALA A 113 2.68 -1.78 -1.33
C ALA A 113 3.69 -2.57 -0.48
N ASN A 114 4.87 -2.89 -1.03
CA ASN A 114 5.94 -3.53 -0.27
C ASN A 114 6.38 -2.66 0.93
N ILE A 115 6.63 -1.37 0.70
CA ILE A 115 6.99 -0.41 1.76
C ILE A 115 5.86 -0.30 2.80
N ALA A 116 4.60 -0.28 2.36
CA ALA A 116 3.46 -0.19 3.25
C ALA A 116 3.36 -1.42 4.18
N GLY A 117 3.56 -2.63 3.64
CA GLY A 117 3.57 -3.86 4.43
C GLY A 117 4.69 -3.88 5.47
N TYR A 118 5.91 -3.50 5.08
CA TYR A 118 7.03 -3.31 6.02
C TYR A 118 6.66 -2.29 7.12
N ARG A 119 6.17 -1.11 6.71
CA ARG A 119 5.84 -0.04 7.65
C ARG A 119 4.72 -0.40 8.61
N ALA A 120 3.73 -1.17 8.16
CA ALA A 120 2.64 -1.65 9.01
C ALA A 120 3.16 -2.42 10.23
N VAL A 121 4.16 -3.28 10.04
CA VAL A 121 4.78 -4.05 11.13
C VAL A 121 5.55 -3.13 12.08
N ILE A 122 6.27 -2.14 11.56
CA ILE A 122 7.01 -1.17 12.38
C ILE A 122 6.06 -0.30 13.21
N GLU A 123 4.95 0.17 12.61
CA GLU A 123 3.92 0.94 13.34
C GLU A 123 3.25 0.09 14.41
N ALA A 124 2.90 -1.16 14.10
CA ALA A 124 2.38 -2.09 15.09
C ALA A 124 3.37 -2.25 16.26
N GLY A 125 4.65 -2.48 15.96
CA GLY A 125 5.69 -2.65 16.95
C GLY A 125 5.93 -1.42 17.83
N SER A 126 5.76 -0.22 17.29
CA SER A 126 5.91 1.02 18.05
C SER A 126 4.79 1.26 19.07
N GLN A 127 3.62 0.67 18.83
CA GLN A 127 2.44 0.80 19.71
C GLN A 127 2.23 -0.44 20.61
N PHE A 128 2.82 -1.58 20.26
CA PHE A 128 2.63 -2.83 20.98
C PHE A 128 3.44 -2.87 22.27
N GLY A 129 2.78 -3.08 23.41
CA GLY A 129 3.38 -3.04 24.74
C GLY A 129 4.25 -4.24 25.13
N ARG A 130 4.54 -5.18 24.18
CA ARG A 130 5.36 -6.37 24.39
C ARG A 130 6.38 -6.55 23.28
N PHE A 131 7.18 -7.63 23.37
CA PHE A 131 8.16 -8.00 22.36
C PHE A 131 7.53 -8.76 21.19
N PHE A 132 8.06 -8.61 19.98
CA PHE A 132 7.70 -9.47 18.85
C PHE A 132 8.31 -10.85 18.98
N THR A 133 9.60 -10.93 19.30
CA THR A 133 10.27 -12.20 19.58
C THR A 133 10.03 -12.64 21.03
N GLY A 134 10.08 -13.95 21.26
CA GLY A 134 10.09 -14.48 22.62
C GLY A 134 11.35 -14.02 23.37
N GLN A 135 11.19 -13.65 24.64
CA GLN A 135 12.29 -13.18 25.51
C GLN A 135 12.35 -14.00 26.78
N ILE A 136 13.60 -14.24 27.24
CA ILE A 136 13.88 -14.76 28.58
C ILE A 136 14.55 -13.63 29.36
N THR A 137 13.89 -13.18 30.41
CA THR A 137 14.36 -12.10 31.27
C THR A 137 14.65 -12.63 32.68
N ALA A 138 15.29 -11.82 33.52
CA ALA A 138 15.46 -12.17 34.93
C ALA A 138 14.09 -12.34 35.66
N ALA A 139 13.04 -11.68 35.17
CA ALA A 139 11.68 -11.77 35.72
C ALA A 139 10.85 -12.93 35.13
N GLY A 140 11.40 -13.72 34.18
CA GLY A 140 10.72 -14.84 33.56
C GLY A 140 10.66 -14.79 32.04
N LYS A 141 9.85 -15.68 31.45
CA LYS A 141 9.64 -15.81 30.01
C LYS A 141 8.52 -14.90 29.51
N VAL A 142 8.75 -14.22 28.40
CA VAL A 142 7.73 -13.49 27.65
C VAL A 142 7.54 -14.22 26.32
N PRO A 143 6.34 -14.70 26.00
CA PRO A 143 6.09 -15.38 24.73
C PRO A 143 6.17 -14.41 23.56
N PRO A 144 6.50 -14.89 22.34
CA PRO A 144 6.48 -14.07 21.13
C PRO A 144 5.06 -13.57 20.83
N ALA A 145 4.97 -12.43 20.15
CA ALA A 145 3.71 -11.91 19.65
C ALA A 145 3.11 -12.86 18.58
N LYS A 146 1.80 -13.02 18.59
CA LYS A 146 1.04 -13.70 17.55
C LYS A 146 0.44 -12.67 16.61
N ILE A 147 0.79 -12.72 15.34
CA ILE A 147 0.38 -11.75 14.32
C ILE A 147 -0.45 -12.46 13.26
N LEU A 148 -1.62 -11.91 12.94
CA LEU A 148 -2.44 -12.34 11.81
C LEU A 148 -2.34 -11.31 10.69
N VAL A 149 -1.93 -11.77 9.50
CA VAL A 149 -1.93 -10.97 8.28
C VAL A 149 -3.07 -11.42 7.38
N ILE A 150 -3.99 -10.53 7.05
CA ILE A 150 -5.15 -10.80 6.18
C ILE A 150 -4.90 -10.16 4.82
N GLY A 151 -4.71 -11.00 3.81
CA GLY A 151 -4.28 -10.66 2.46
C GLY A 151 -2.79 -10.94 2.25
N ALA A 152 -2.45 -11.80 1.29
CA ALA A 152 -1.08 -12.17 0.93
C ALA A 152 -0.69 -11.63 -0.46
N GLY A 153 -1.10 -10.40 -0.76
CA GLY A 153 -0.55 -9.61 -1.86
C GLY A 153 0.85 -9.08 -1.51
N VAL A 154 1.37 -8.16 -2.32
CA VAL A 154 2.72 -7.59 -2.11
C VAL A 154 2.89 -6.99 -0.71
N ALA A 155 1.89 -6.24 -0.21
CA ALA A 155 1.92 -5.66 1.12
C ALA A 155 1.87 -6.73 2.22
N GLY A 156 0.98 -7.73 2.07
CA GLY A 156 0.85 -8.81 3.04
C GLY A 156 2.11 -9.66 3.15
N LEU A 157 2.69 -10.07 2.02
CA LEU A 157 3.95 -10.82 2.02
C LEU A 157 5.10 -10.02 2.63
N ALA A 158 5.18 -8.71 2.37
CA ALA A 158 6.17 -7.84 3.01
C ALA A 158 5.96 -7.74 4.53
N ALA A 159 4.70 -7.68 4.98
CA ALA A 159 4.37 -7.69 6.41
C ALA A 159 4.72 -9.04 7.05
N ILE A 160 4.40 -10.17 6.41
CA ILE A 160 4.73 -11.51 6.87
C ILE A 160 6.25 -11.64 7.06
N GLY A 161 7.05 -11.34 6.03
CA GLY A 161 8.50 -11.45 6.09
C GLY A 161 9.12 -10.54 7.14
N THR A 162 8.60 -9.32 7.29
CA THR A 162 9.09 -8.38 8.32
C THR A 162 8.77 -8.89 9.72
N ALA A 163 7.53 -9.31 9.97
CA ALA A 163 7.11 -9.82 11.28
C ALA A 163 7.86 -11.10 11.68
N GLN A 164 8.08 -12.01 10.73
CA GLN A 164 8.90 -13.21 10.93
C GLN A 164 10.34 -12.85 11.28
N SER A 165 10.95 -11.91 10.55
CA SER A 165 12.32 -11.44 10.83
C SER A 165 12.46 -10.80 12.21
N MET A 166 11.37 -10.24 12.76
CA MET A 166 11.32 -9.72 14.13
C MET A 166 11.02 -10.80 15.18
N GLY A 167 10.85 -12.06 14.76
CA GLY A 167 10.67 -13.20 15.66
C GLY A 167 9.25 -13.42 16.18
N ALA A 168 8.24 -12.85 15.54
CA ALA A 168 6.84 -13.10 15.85
C ALA A 168 6.38 -14.48 15.32
N ILE A 169 5.33 -15.03 15.90
CA ILE A 169 4.56 -16.14 15.32
C ILE A 169 3.55 -15.54 14.37
N VAL A 170 3.69 -15.84 13.07
CA VAL A 170 2.85 -15.24 12.03
C VAL A 170 1.90 -16.28 11.46
N ARG A 171 0.61 -15.94 11.46
CA ARG A 171 -0.45 -16.60 10.71
C ARG A 171 -0.88 -15.69 9.57
N ALA A 172 -1.26 -16.25 8.44
CA ALA A 172 -1.75 -15.47 7.31
C ALA A 172 -2.95 -16.13 6.64
N PHE A 173 -3.83 -15.31 6.12
CA PHE A 173 -4.99 -15.74 5.33
C PHE A 173 -5.05 -15.00 4.01
N ASP A 174 -5.40 -15.71 2.95
CA ASP A 174 -5.76 -15.13 1.65
C ASP A 174 -6.85 -16.01 1.01
N VAL A 175 -7.74 -15.38 0.27
CA VAL A 175 -8.81 -16.10 -0.45
C VAL A 175 -8.29 -16.94 -1.63
N ARG A 176 -7.05 -16.73 -2.03
CA ARG A 176 -6.36 -17.45 -3.11
C ARG A 176 -5.49 -18.56 -2.53
N PRO A 177 -5.87 -19.84 -2.67
CA PRO A 177 -5.12 -20.95 -2.09
C PRO A 177 -3.71 -21.11 -2.68
N GLU A 178 -3.46 -20.65 -3.90
CA GLU A 178 -2.15 -20.71 -4.55
C GLU A 178 -1.05 -19.89 -3.87
N VAL A 179 -1.40 -18.97 -2.96
CA VAL A 179 -0.39 -18.21 -2.20
C VAL A 179 0.09 -18.94 -0.94
N ALA A 180 -0.51 -20.06 -0.59
CA ALA A 180 -0.15 -20.83 0.61
C ALA A 180 1.34 -21.21 0.64
N GLU A 181 1.87 -21.75 -0.46
CA GLU A 181 3.27 -22.12 -0.58
C GLU A 181 4.22 -20.92 -0.35
N GLN A 182 3.84 -19.73 -0.83
CA GLN A 182 4.64 -18.52 -0.61
C GLN A 182 4.66 -18.12 0.87
N ILE A 183 3.51 -18.20 1.55
CA ILE A 183 3.37 -17.88 2.97
C ILE A 183 4.19 -18.85 3.81
N GLU A 184 4.05 -20.15 3.56
CA GLU A 184 4.76 -21.22 4.28
C GLU A 184 6.28 -21.15 4.05
N SER A 185 6.72 -20.84 2.82
CA SER A 185 8.14 -20.66 2.50
C SER A 185 8.78 -19.50 3.28
N MET A 186 7.99 -18.54 3.74
CA MET A 186 8.41 -17.44 4.61
C MET A 186 8.37 -17.79 6.10
N GLY A 187 7.98 -19.03 6.47
CA GLY A 187 7.92 -19.51 7.84
C GLY A 187 6.62 -19.13 8.58
N ALA A 188 5.61 -18.65 7.88
CA ALA A 188 4.30 -18.34 8.46
C ALA A 188 3.32 -19.50 8.25
N GLU A 189 2.32 -19.61 9.13
CA GLU A 189 1.22 -20.57 9.03
C GLU A 189 0.14 -20.02 8.11
N PHE A 190 -0.20 -20.76 7.04
CA PHE A 190 -1.35 -20.42 6.20
C PHE A 190 -2.64 -20.95 6.83
N LEU A 191 -3.61 -20.06 7.08
CA LEU A 191 -4.92 -20.45 7.57
C LEU A 191 -5.79 -20.93 6.40
N MET A 192 -5.94 -22.25 6.28
CA MET A 192 -6.75 -22.87 5.23
C MET A 192 -8.22 -22.78 5.58
N LEU A 193 -9.05 -22.31 4.66
CA LEU A 193 -10.49 -22.42 4.76
C LEU A 193 -10.93 -23.75 4.12
N ASP A 194 -11.68 -24.57 4.84
CA ASP A 194 -12.29 -25.78 4.27
C ASP A 194 -13.47 -25.41 3.36
N PHE A 195 -13.12 -24.84 2.20
CA PHE A 195 -14.08 -24.41 1.19
C PHE A 195 -13.44 -24.41 -0.19
N THR A 196 -13.98 -25.21 -1.10
CA THR A 196 -13.52 -25.26 -2.49
C THR A 196 -14.08 -24.09 -3.29
N SER A 197 -13.43 -22.94 -3.25
CA SER A 197 -13.69 -21.85 -4.20
C SER A 197 -12.39 -21.40 -4.84
N ASP A 198 -12.43 -21.22 -6.15
CA ASP A 198 -11.35 -20.53 -6.87
C ASP A 198 -11.49 -19.03 -6.63
N GLY A 199 -10.75 -18.51 -5.65
CA GLY A 199 -10.70 -17.10 -5.30
C GLY A 199 -9.88 -16.25 -6.26
N SER A 200 -9.20 -16.85 -7.24
CA SER A 200 -8.27 -16.16 -8.14
C SER A 200 -9.00 -15.32 -9.19
N GLY A 201 -8.62 -14.06 -9.29
CA GLY A 201 -9.10 -13.09 -10.28
C GLY A 201 -7.99 -12.63 -11.23
N GLU A 202 -8.32 -11.72 -12.13
CA GLU A 202 -7.34 -11.14 -13.06
C GLU A 202 -6.34 -10.23 -12.38
N GLY A 203 -5.09 -10.20 -12.86
CA GLY A 203 -4.03 -9.30 -12.38
C GLY A 203 -3.57 -9.57 -10.95
N GLY A 204 -3.80 -10.77 -10.40
CA GLY A 204 -3.40 -11.14 -9.04
C GLY A 204 -4.31 -10.60 -7.93
N TYR A 205 -5.52 -10.17 -8.28
CA TYR A 205 -6.57 -9.78 -7.32
C TYR A 205 -7.57 -10.91 -7.10
N ALA A 206 -8.26 -10.87 -5.95
CA ALA A 206 -9.31 -11.83 -5.62
C ALA A 206 -10.61 -11.54 -6.38
N LYS A 207 -11.39 -12.59 -6.67
CA LYS A 207 -12.77 -12.47 -7.12
C LYS A 207 -13.71 -12.11 -5.96
N PRO A 208 -14.89 -11.52 -6.23
CA PRO A 208 -15.92 -11.36 -5.20
C PRO A 208 -16.31 -12.72 -4.62
N ALA A 209 -16.24 -12.83 -3.29
CA ALA A 209 -16.54 -14.07 -2.57
C ALA A 209 -18.05 -14.33 -2.47
N SER A 210 -18.47 -15.61 -2.41
CA SER A 210 -19.85 -15.98 -2.16
C SER A 210 -20.24 -15.67 -0.69
N LYS A 211 -21.53 -15.52 -0.42
CA LYS A 211 -22.02 -15.30 0.96
C LYS A 211 -21.64 -16.43 1.92
N GLU A 212 -21.60 -17.65 1.42
CA GLU A 212 -21.23 -18.82 2.20
C GLU A 212 -19.73 -18.84 2.53
N PHE A 213 -18.89 -18.46 1.55
CA PHE A 213 -17.46 -18.27 1.77
C PHE A 213 -17.22 -17.20 2.84
N ILE A 214 -17.83 -16.00 2.70
CA ILE A 214 -17.70 -14.91 3.67
C ILE A 214 -18.09 -15.37 5.08
N LYS A 215 -19.15 -16.16 5.21
CA LYS A 215 -19.57 -16.68 6.52
C LYS A 215 -18.48 -17.54 7.16
N LYS A 216 -17.92 -18.49 6.43
CA LYS A 216 -16.84 -19.37 6.92
C LYS A 216 -15.56 -18.60 7.21
N GLU A 217 -15.23 -17.64 6.37
CA GLU A 217 -14.10 -16.72 6.57
C GLU A 217 -14.25 -15.96 7.90
N MET A 218 -15.42 -15.41 8.16
CA MET A 218 -15.71 -14.70 9.42
C MET A 218 -15.71 -15.64 10.65
N GLU A 219 -16.12 -16.88 10.49
CA GLU A 219 -16.03 -17.91 11.54
C GLU A 219 -14.55 -18.19 11.86
N LEU A 220 -13.70 -18.40 10.84
CA LEU A 220 -12.26 -18.58 11.00
C LEU A 220 -11.61 -17.39 11.75
N PHE A 221 -11.93 -16.16 11.36
CA PHE A 221 -11.37 -14.97 12.00
C PHE A 221 -11.84 -14.83 13.46
N ARG A 222 -13.08 -15.20 13.75
CA ARG A 222 -13.60 -15.20 15.11
C ARG A 222 -12.86 -16.17 16.03
N GLU A 223 -12.45 -17.33 15.50
CA GLU A 223 -11.63 -18.30 16.24
C GLU A 223 -10.22 -17.76 16.50
N GLN A 224 -9.66 -16.97 15.57
CA GLN A 224 -8.33 -16.40 15.72
C GLN A 224 -8.29 -15.21 16.71
N ALA A 225 -9.33 -14.38 16.74
CA ALA A 225 -9.33 -13.08 17.42
C ALA A 225 -8.88 -13.13 18.92
N PRO A 226 -9.30 -14.11 19.76
CA PRO A 226 -8.86 -14.17 21.15
C PRO A 226 -7.38 -14.48 21.34
N GLU A 227 -6.74 -15.10 20.35
CA GLU A 227 -5.35 -15.53 20.44
C GLU A 227 -4.37 -14.51 19.88
N ILE A 228 -4.80 -13.71 18.90
CA ILE A 228 -3.95 -12.82 18.13
C ILE A 228 -3.67 -11.55 18.94
N ASP A 229 -2.42 -11.10 18.90
CA ASP A 229 -1.96 -9.86 19.53
C ASP A 229 -1.95 -8.69 18.53
N ILE A 230 -1.68 -8.97 17.25
CA ILE A 230 -1.59 -7.93 16.19
C ILE A 230 -2.30 -8.45 14.94
N VAL A 231 -3.16 -7.62 14.36
CA VAL A 231 -3.79 -7.87 13.06
C VAL A 231 -3.33 -6.84 12.05
N ILE A 232 -2.90 -7.29 10.87
CA ILE A 232 -2.55 -6.42 9.74
C ILE A 232 -3.46 -6.79 8.57
N THR A 233 -4.32 -5.88 8.13
CA THR A 233 -5.23 -6.10 7.01
C THR A 233 -4.72 -5.38 5.77
N THR A 234 -4.75 -6.07 4.63
CA THR A 234 -4.19 -5.57 3.36
C THR A 234 -5.10 -5.83 2.15
N ALA A 235 -6.33 -6.30 2.40
CA ALA A 235 -7.23 -6.72 1.33
C ALA A 235 -7.84 -5.53 0.60
N LEU A 236 -7.46 -5.36 -0.66
CA LEU A 236 -7.94 -4.31 -1.55
C LEU A 236 -8.36 -4.90 -2.89
N ILE A 237 -9.50 -4.45 -3.38
CA ILE A 237 -9.99 -4.73 -4.73
C ILE A 237 -9.99 -3.39 -5.48
N PRO A 238 -9.21 -3.22 -6.57
CA PRO A 238 -9.14 -1.96 -7.29
C PRO A 238 -10.51 -1.47 -7.75
N GLY A 239 -10.80 -0.18 -7.48
CA GLY A 239 -12.05 0.46 -7.89
C GLY A 239 -13.29 0.08 -7.07
N MET A 240 -13.12 -0.74 -6.02
CA MET A 240 -14.21 -1.13 -5.11
C MET A 240 -13.88 -0.73 -3.66
N PRO A 241 -14.90 -0.53 -2.80
CA PRO A 241 -14.68 -0.42 -1.36
C PRO A 241 -13.97 -1.67 -0.82
N ALA A 242 -13.12 -1.49 0.18
CA ALA A 242 -12.46 -2.60 0.85
C ALA A 242 -13.48 -3.55 1.52
N PRO A 243 -13.26 -4.88 1.45
CA PRO A 243 -14.13 -5.84 2.15
C PRO A 243 -14.01 -5.67 3.67
N LYS A 244 -15.11 -5.85 4.39
CA LYS A 244 -15.11 -5.79 5.87
C LYS A 244 -14.73 -7.15 6.44
N LEU A 245 -13.47 -7.29 6.86
CA LEU A 245 -12.89 -8.56 7.33
C LEU A 245 -12.67 -8.58 8.84
N TRP A 246 -12.43 -7.42 9.46
CA TRP A 246 -12.19 -7.31 10.89
C TRP A 246 -13.12 -6.28 11.54
N PRO A 247 -14.44 -6.57 11.62
CA PRO A 247 -15.44 -5.67 12.19
C PRO A 247 -15.26 -5.51 13.71
N LYS A 248 -16.02 -4.57 14.29
CA LYS A 248 -15.97 -4.25 15.72
C LYS A 248 -16.07 -5.48 16.62
N GLU A 249 -16.92 -6.45 16.28
CA GLU A 249 -17.09 -7.68 17.06
C GLU A 249 -15.80 -8.52 17.16
N MET A 250 -14.94 -8.49 16.12
CA MET A 250 -13.63 -9.15 16.16
C MET A 250 -12.66 -8.38 17.06
N VAL A 251 -12.70 -7.06 17.01
CA VAL A 251 -11.88 -6.20 17.89
C VAL A 251 -12.29 -6.42 19.37
N ASP A 252 -13.57 -6.55 19.65
CA ASP A 252 -14.07 -6.78 21.01
C ASP A 252 -13.65 -8.17 21.58
N LEU A 253 -13.31 -9.12 20.72
CA LEU A 253 -12.78 -10.43 21.10
C LEU A 253 -11.27 -10.44 21.34
N MET A 254 -10.55 -9.43 20.85
CA MET A 254 -9.10 -9.32 21.03
C MET A 254 -8.73 -8.99 22.47
N LYS A 255 -7.51 -9.33 22.84
CA LYS A 255 -6.97 -8.99 24.16
C LYS A 255 -6.79 -7.47 24.31
N PRO A 256 -6.99 -6.91 25.51
CA PRO A 256 -6.61 -5.51 25.77
C PRO A 256 -5.14 -5.25 25.44
N GLY A 257 -4.86 -4.16 24.71
CA GLY A 257 -3.52 -3.80 24.24
C GLY A 257 -3.12 -4.46 22.92
N SER A 258 -4.01 -5.22 22.28
CA SER A 258 -3.83 -5.69 20.90
C SER A 258 -3.87 -4.54 19.90
N ILE A 259 -3.19 -4.73 18.76
CA ILE A 259 -3.03 -3.70 17.72
C ILE A 259 -3.72 -4.17 16.44
N VAL A 260 -4.40 -3.25 15.75
CA VAL A 260 -4.91 -3.44 14.40
C VAL A 260 -4.30 -2.38 13.48
N VAL A 261 -3.66 -2.81 12.40
CA VAL A 261 -3.15 -1.92 11.34
C VAL A 261 -3.89 -2.25 10.05
N ASP A 262 -4.66 -1.28 9.56
CA ASP A 262 -5.46 -1.44 8.35
C ASP A 262 -4.86 -0.63 7.18
N LEU A 263 -4.26 -1.34 6.21
CA LEU A 263 -3.71 -0.72 5.00
C LEU A 263 -4.77 -0.38 3.94
N ALA A 264 -6.02 -0.80 4.18
CA ALA A 264 -7.15 -0.52 3.30
C ALA A 264 -8.01 0.68 3.78
N ALA A 265 -7.59 1.39 4.83
CA ALA A 265 -8.36 2.46 5.47
C ALA A 265 -8.85 3.54 4.48
N GLU A 266 -8.02 3.95 3.52
CA GLU A 266 -8.38 4.95 2.49
C GLU A 266 -9.52 4.47 1.57
N GLN A 267 -9.74 3.16 1.46
CA GLN A 267 -10.80 2.54 0.64
C GLN A 267 -12.01 2.11 1.49
N GLY A 268 -12.16 2.68 2.67
CA GLY A 268 -13.23 2.39 3.62
C GLY A 268 -12.87 1.39 4.70
N GLY A 269 -11.68 0.81 4.64
CA GLY A 269 -11.08 -0.08 5.65
C GLY A 269 -11.62 -1.52 5.64
N ASN A 270 -10.75 -2.45 6.01
CA ASN A 270 -11.10 -3.86 6.22
C ASN A 270 -11.72 -4.08 7.61
#